data_18899ed1a79437949d4099ff02688cb0
#
_entry.id   18899ed1a79437949d4099ff02688cb0
#
_cell.length_a   1.000
_cell.length_b   1.000
_cell.length_c   1.000
_cell.angle_alpha   90.00
_cell.angle_beta   90.00
_cell.angle_gamma   90.00
#
_symmetry.space_group_name_H-M   'P 1'
#
loop_
_entity.id
_entity.type
_entity.pdbx_description
1 polymer ?
#
loop_
_entity_poly.entity_id
_entity_poly.type
_entity_poly.pdbx_seq_one_letter_code
_entity_poly.pdbx_strand_id
1 'polypeptide(L)'
;MRCLSALPTLALSAALATSLGAQGAMRVAPSGQAMAEVVLTLVDSAARAAAKPSKIQIDYGKPHLRGRSLLTDSLVPYDKAWRTGANGATMLTTDVDLVIGGSNVPKGTYVLQTMPSRTGWKLLVQKEMGASPMAAAMSYDPALDIARIDMRQSKPSAPLESLTFWLIPSRQPGSPKGELRMAWGAVALSTDWSVK
;
A
#
# COMPACT_ATOMS: atom_id res chain seq x y z
N MET A 1 -9.76 77.18 51.17
CA MET A 1 -9.41 75.79 51.45
C MET A 1 -10.21 74.91 50.47
N ARG A 2 -9.59 74.38 49.46
CA ARG A 2 -10.23 73.48 48.47
C ARG A 2 -9.56 72.13 48.61
N CYS A 3 -10.31 71.09 49.04
CA CYS A 3 -9.88 69.70 49.06
C CYS A 3 -10.02 69.14 47.67
N LEU A 4 -8.91 68.68 47.10
CA LEU A 4 -8.92 67.82 45.87
C LEU A 4 -9.05 66.41 46.36
N SER A 5 -10.15 65.75 45.90
CA SER A 5 -10.37 64.30 46.05
C SER A 5 -9.70 63.61 44.91
N ALA A 6 -8.71 62.76 45.16
CA ALA A 6 -8.10 61.88 44.19
C ALA A 6 -8.93 60.62 44.08
N LEU A 7 -9.37 60.25 42.82
CA LEU A 7 -10.02 58.98 42.47
C LEU A 7 -8.93 57.92 42.14
N PRO A 8 -9.00 56.74 42.69
CA PRO A 8 -8.10 55.65 42.26
C PRO A 8 -8.53 55.05 40.94
N THR A 9 -7.62 55.03 39.97
CA THR A 9 -7.78 54.33 38.69
C THR A 9 -7.60 52.83 38.91
N LEU A 10 -8.65 52.06 38.77
CA LEU A 10 -8.61 50.61 38.80
C LEU A 10 -8.09 50.11 37.45
N ALA A 11 -6.86 49.60 37.40
CA ALA A 11 -6.33 48.92 36.23
C ALA A 11 -6.88 47.48 36.15
N LEU A 12 -7.76 47.22 35.18
CA LEU A 12 -8.32 45.92 34.89
C LEU A 12 -7.30 45.13 34.03
N SER A 13 -6.48 44.32 34.67
CA SER A 13 -5.59 43.40 33.97
C SER A 13 -6.38 42.22 33.40
N ALA A 14 -6.66 42.24 32.10
CA ALA A 14 -7.24 41.11 31.38
C ALA A 14 -6.15 40.04 31.23
N ALA A 15 -6.20 39.00 32.03
CA ALA A 15 -5.40 37.78 31.82
C ALA A 15 -5.95 37.00 30.61
N LEU A 16 -5.24 37.06 29.48
CA LEU A 16 -5.49 36.13 28.37
C LEU A 16 -5.06 34.75 28.87
N ALA A 17 -6.02 33.96 29.29
CA ALA A 17 -5.84 32.49 29.43
C ALA A 17 -5.77 31.89 28.07
N THR A 18 -4.55 31.67 27.53
CA THR A 18 -4.33 30.80 26.39
C THR A 18 -4.65 29.37 26.81
N SER A 19 -5.81 28.86 26.43
CA SER A 19 -6.12 27.42 26.54
C SER A 19 -5.17 26.66 25.62
N LEU A 20 -4.04 26.17 26.17
CA LEU A 20 -3.32 25.07 25.53
C LEU A 20 -4.31 23.89 25.49
N GLY A 21 -4.92 23.68 24.33
CA GLY A 21 -5.72 22.48 24.10
C GLY A 21 -4.85 21.26 24.41
N ALA A 22 -5.22 20.52 25.44
CA ALA A 22 -4.56 19.28 25.81
C ALA A 22 -4.72 18.31 24.63
N GLN A 23 -3.68 18.18 23.81
CA GLN A 23 -3.63 17.09 22.82
C GLN A 23 -3.65 15.79 23.61
N GLY A 24 -4.72 15.00 23.43
CA GLY A 24 -4.82 13.69 24.07
C GLY A 24 -3.62 12.79 23.68
N ALA A 25 -3.29 11.82 24.52
CA ALA A 25 -2.20 10.89 24.26
C ALA A 25 -2.41 10.17 22.90
N MET A 26 -1.44 10.30 21.99
CA MET A 26 -1.46 9.69 20.66
C MET A 26 -0.72 8.36 20.66
N ARG A 27 -1.18 7.42 19.81
CA ARG A 27 -0.51 6.16 19.55
C ARG A 27 -0.46 5.90 18.05
N VAL A 28 0.53 5.13 17.60
CA VAL A 28 0.58 4.66 16.21
C VAL A 28 -0.55 3.68 15.98
N ALA A 29 -1.34 3.90 14.90
CA ALA A 29 -2.37 2.96 14.47
C ALA A 29 -1.74 1.61 14.08
N PRO A 30 -2.45 0.47 14.25
CA PRO A 30 -1.92 -0.85 13.90
C PRO A 30 -1.69 -1.04 12.40
N SER A 31 -2.31 -0.23 11.55
CA SER A 31 -2.16 -0.22 10.10
C SER A 31 -2.54 1.16 9.55
N GLY A 32 -1.96 1.51 8.42
CA GLY A 32 -2.33 2.66 7.59
C GLY A 32 -2.75 2.21 6.20
N GLN A 33 -2.90 3.17 5.28
CA GLN A 33 -3.03 2.93 3.84
C GLN A 33 -1.73 3.32 3.15
N ALA A 34 -1.41 2.64 2.05
CA ALA A 34 -0.28 2.95 1.21
C ALA A 34 -0.56 2.58 -0.25
N MET A 35 0.22 3.16 -1.15
CA MET A 35 0.15 2.94 -2.57
C MET A 35 1.56 2.80 -3.15
N ALA A 36 1.71 1.92 -4.15
CA ALA A 36 2.87 1.86 -5.03
C ALA A 36 2.38 2.11 -6.46
N GLU A 37 3.06 2.99 -7.19
CA GLU A 37 2.63 3.41 -8.54
C GLU A 37 3.81 3.51 -9.50
N VAL A 38 3.56 3.16 -10.77
CA VAL A 38 4.39 3.53 -11.92
C VAL A 38 3.50 4.26 -12.93
N VAL A 39 3.93 5.44 -13.35
CA VAL A 39 3.28 6.22 -14.39
C VAL A 39 4.00 6.00 -15.72
N LEU A 40 3.23 5.63 -16.74
CA LEU A 40 3.69 5.38 -18.10
C LEU A 40 3.27 6.54 -19.01
N THR A 41 4.21 7.07 -19.79
CA THR A 41 3.95 8.15 -20.75
C THR A 41 4.43 7.75 -22.13
N LEU A 42 3.81 8.32 -23.16
CA LEU A 42 4.26 8.12 -24.53
C LEU A 42 5.66 8.75 -24.73
N VAL A 43 6.49 8.10 -25.56
CA VAL A 43 7.85 8.57 -25.86
C VAL A 43 7.79 9.82 -26.74
N ASP A 44 6.91 9.80 -27.74
CA ASP A 44 6.69 10.97 -28.62
C ASP A 44 6.13 12.16 -27.83
N SER A 45 6.73 13.33 -27.98
CA SER A 45 6.40 14.52 -27.20
C SER A 45 5.04 15.12 -27.54
N ALA A 46 4.65 15.10 -28.82
CA ALA A 46 3.36 15.62 -29.27
C ALA A 46 2.22 14.70 -28.84
N ALA A 47 2.40 13.39 -29.02
CA ALA A 47 1.44 12.40 -28.54
C ALA A 47 1.30 12.44 -27.01
N ARG A 48 2.40 12.63 -26.27
CA ARG A 48 2.40 12.75 -24.81
C ARG A 48 1.65 13.99 -24.33
N ALA A 49 1.76 15.11 -25.02
CA ALA A 49 1.04 16.33 -24.68
C ALA A 49 -0.48 16.19 -24.87
N ALA A 50 -0.92 15.32 -25.79
CA ALA A 50 -2.32 15.07 -26.10
C ALA A 50 -2.95 13.90 -25.31
N ALA A 51 -2.15 13.01 -24.74
CA ALA A 51 -2.61 11.79 -24.09
C ALA A 51 -2.52 11.87 -22.57
N LYS A 52 -3.52 11.28 -21.90
CA LYS A 52 -3.44 11.05 -20.44
C LYS A 52 -2.41 9.95 -20.16
N PRO A 53 -1.53 10.12 -19.15
CA PRO A 53 -0.63 9.06 -18.71
C PRO A 53 -1.38 7.81 -18.26
N SER A 54 -0.83 6.63 -18.56
CA SER A 54 -1.31 5.36 -18.04
C SER A 54 -0.63 5.01 -16.72
N LYS A 55 -1.26 4.20 -15.90
CA LYS A 55 -0.75 3.84 -14.58
C LYS A 55 -0.77 2.34 -14.35
N ILE A 56 0.18 1.88 -13.54
CA ILE A 56 0.15 0.60 -12.84
C ILE A 56 0.20 0.95 -11.36
N GLN A 57 -0.81 0.57 -10.59
CA GLN A 57 -0.98 1.00 -9.20
C GLN A 57 -1.37 -0.16 -8.31
N ILE A 58 -0.77 -0.23 -7.13
CA ILE A 58 -1.16 -1.18 -6.07
C ILE A 58 -1.56 -0.37 -4.84
N ASP A 59 -2.83 -0.46 -4.47
CA ASP A 59 -3.39 0.11 -3.24
C ASP A 59 -3.52 -0.96 -2.17
N TYR A 60 -3.04 -0.70 -0.96
CA TYR A 60 -3.03 -1.70 0.09
C TYR A 60 -3.11 -1.12 1.50
N GLY A 61 -3.72 -1.88 2.39
CA GLY A 61 -3.59 -1.63 3.82
C GLY A 61 -2.18 -2.02 4.29
N LYS A 62 -1.49 -1.10 4.98
CA LYS A 62 -0.11 -1.24 5.44
C LYS A 62 -0.06 -1.65 6.91
N PRO A 63 -0.07 -2.97 7.23
CA PRO A 63 0.03 -3.41 8.62
C PRO A 63 1.45 -3.27 9.15
N HIS A 64 1.55 -3.11 10.49
CA HIS A 64 2.81 -3.11 11.23
C HIS A 64 2.94 -4.42 12.02
N LEU A 65 4.16 -4.96 12.15
CA LEU A 65 4.42 -6.19 12.93
C LEU A 65 4.15 -6.01 14.42
N ARG A 66 4.61 -4.92 14.98
CA ARG A 66 4.44 -4.61 16.41
C ARG A 66 4.95 -5.75 17.31
N GLY A 67 6.15 -6.26 16.99
CA GLY A 67 6.78 -7.37 17.70
C GLY A 67 6.23 -8.76 17.41
N ARG A 68 5.24 -8.90 16.50
CA ARG A 68 4.68 -10.21 16.12
C ARG A 68 5.56 -10.93 15.11
N SER A 69 5.55 -12.27 15.15
CA SER A 69 6.09 -13.09 14.07
C SER A 69 5.16 -13.09 12.87
N LEU A 70 5.71 -12.98 11.66
CA LEU A 70 4.94 -12.88 10.42
C LEU A 70 4.19 -14.19 10.10
N LEU A 71 4.94 -15.28 9.99
CA LEU A 71 4.40 -16.59 9.60
C LEU A 71 3.85 -17.32 10.82
N THR A 72 2.56 -17.10 11.09
CA THR A 72 1.81 -17.73 12.17
C THR A 72 0.40 -18.03 11.70
N ASP A 73 -0.29 -18.96 12.36
CA ASP A 73 -1.68 -19.32 12.03
C ASP A 73 -2.66 -18.14 12.14
N SER A 74 -2.32 -17.13 12.94
CA SER A 74 -3.18 -15.97 13.17
C SER A 74 -2.86 -14.77 12.27
N LEU A 75 -1.63 -14.65 11.71
CA LEU A 75 -1.24 -13.49 10.94
C LEU A 75 -1.12 -13.81 9.44
N VAL A 76 -0.21 -14.71 9.07
CA VAL A 76 -0.02 -15.19 7.69
C VAL A 76 0.16 -16.71 7.75
N PRO A 77 -0.94 -17.47 7.67
CA PRO A 77 -0.90 -18.92 7.78
C PRO A 77 -0.34 -19.58 6.51
N TYR A 78 0.40 -20.67 6.69
CA TYR A 78 0.85 -21.49 5.57
C TYR A 78 -0.32 -22.14 4.81
N ASP A 79 -0.13 -22.31 3.51
CA ASP A 79 -1.03 -23.00 2.59
C ASP A 79 -2.46 -22.43 2.53
N LYS A 80 -2.60 -21.17 2.97
CA LYS A 80 -3.84 -20.40 2.87
C LYS A 80 -3.61 -19.08 2.15
N ALA A 81 -4.59 -18.66 1.36
CA ALA A 81 -4.56 -17.34 0.76
C ALA A 81 -4.65 -16.27 1.85
N TRP A 82 -3.73 -15.33 1.79
CA TRP A 82 -3.68 -14.17 2.67
C TRP A 82 -3.92 -12.91 1.85
N ARG A 83 -4.80 -12.02 2.33
CA ARG A 83 -5.19 -10.77 1.66
C ARG A 83 -4.03 -9.80 1.35
N THR A 84 -2.82 -10.13 1.76
CA THR A 84 -1.57 -9.39 1.49
C THR A 84 -1.63 -7.92 1.91
N GLY A 85 -2.26 -7.69 3.07
CA GLY A 85 -2.47 -6.34 3.60
C GLY A 85 -3.29 -6.33 4.87
N ALA A 86 -3.82 -5.16 5.20
CA ALA A 86 -4.71 -4.92 6.34
C ALA A 86 -5.96 -4.16 5.89
N ASN A 87 -7.02 -4.25 6.68
CA ASN A 87 -8.31 -3.61 6.42
C ASN A 87 -8.99 -4.20 5.17
N GLY A 88 -9.01 -3.46 4.05
CA GLY A 88 -9.56 -3.94 2.78
C GLY A 88 -8.61 -4.84 1.97
N ALA A 89 -9.05 -5.25 0.80
CA ALA A 89 -8.25 -5.99 -0.16
C ALA A 89 -7.09 -5.15 -0.68
N THR A 90 -6.00 -5.83 -1.04
CA THR A 90 -4.93 -5.23 -1.83
C THR A 90 -5.36 -5.27 -3.29
N MET A 91 -5.37 -4.10 -3.95
CA MET A 91 -5.89 -3.93 -5.30
C MET A 91 -4.76 -3.58 -6.26
N LEU A 92 -4.70 -4.28 -7.39
CA LEU A 92 -3.90 -3.90 -8.55
C LEU A 92 -4.82 -3.26 -9.59
N THR A 93 -4.52 -2.04 -10.00
CA THR A 93 -5.17 -1.37 -11.13
C THR A 93 -4.13 -1.10 -12.21
N THR A 94 -4.42 -1.47 -13.45
CA THR A 94 -3.55 -1.21 -14.59
C THR A 94 -4.33 -0.68 -15.78
N ASP A 95 -3.83 0.40 -16.38
CA ASP A 95 -4.40 1.00 -17.59
C ASP A 95 -3.89 0.32 -18.88
N VAL A 96 -2.95 -0.62 -18.77
CA VAL A 96 -2.31 -1.33 -19.88
C VAL A 96 -2.28 -2.83 -19.62
N ASP A 97 -2.19 -3.64 -20.68
CA ASP A 97 -1.99 -5.07 -20.56
C ASP A 97 -0.58 -5.36 -20.05
N LEU A 98 -0.48 -6.24 -19.05
CA LEU A 98 0.78 -6.63 -18.42
C LEU A 98 1.09 -8.11 -18.62
N VAL A 99 2.36 -8.43 -18.53
CA VAL A 99 2.87 -9.76 -18.21
C VAL A 99 3.52 -9.68 -16.84
N ILE A 100 3.01 -10.43 -15.86
CA ILE A 100 3.56 -10.48 -14.50
C ILE A 100 4.00 -11.92 -14.23
N GLY A 101 5.29 -12.12 -13.96
CA GLY A 101 5.85 -13.46 -13.71
C GLY A 101 5.56 -14.46 -14.83
N GLY A 102 5.51 -14.01 -16.09
CA GLY A 102 5.17 -14.82 -17.25
C GLY A 102 3.67 -14.99 -17.52
N SER A 103 2.79 -14.52 -16.65
CA SER A 103 1.32 -14.63 -16.81
C SER A 103 0.73 -13.34 -17.39
N ASN A 104 -0.20 -13.47 -18.33
CA ASN A 104 -0.93 -12.34 -18.90
C ASN A 104 -1.94 -11.78 -17.89
N VAL A 105 -1.86 -10.49 -17.65
CA VAL A 105 -2.79 -9.72 -16.81
C VAL A 105 -3.31 -8.55 -17.65
N PRO A 106 -4.50 -8.67 -18.27
CA PRO A 106 -5.08 -7.59 -19.07
C PRO A 106 -5.27 -6.30 -18.27
N LYS A 107 -5.44 -5.18 -18.95
CA LYS A 107 -5.83 -3.93 -18.28
C LYS A 107 -7.11 -4.12 -17.47
N GLY A 108 -7.17 -3.52 -16.27
CA GLY A 108 -8.31 -3.70 -15.37
C GLY A 108 -7.94 -3.54 -13.92
N THR A 109 -8.87 -3.95 -13.05
CA THR A 109 -8.70 -3.93 -11.60
C THR A 109 -8.80 -5.37 -11.06
N TYR A 110 -7.91 -5.71 -10.15
CA TYR A 110 -7.72 -7.06 -9.63
C TYR A 110 -7.49 -7.05 -8.12
N VAL A 111 -7.91 -8.11 -7.45
CA VAL A 111 -7.55 -8.38 -6.07
C VAL A 111 -6.23 -9.14 -6.05
N LEU A 112 -5.26 -8.65 -5.28
CA LEU A 112 -4.01 -9.35 -5.02
C LEU A 112 -4.07 -10.08 -3.67
N GLN A 113 -3.73 -11.34 -3.70
CA GLN A 113 -3.50 -12.14 -2.49
C GLN A 113 -2.17 -12.89 -2.63
N THR A 114 -1.62 -13.35 -1.52
CA THR A 114 -0.46 -14.24 -1.54
C THR A 114 -0.75 -15.50 -0.76
N MET A 115 -0.10 -16.59 -1.18
CA MET A 115 -0.20 -17.87 -0.52
C MET A 115 1.21 -18.38 -0.19
N PRO A 116 1.61 -18.32 1.10
CA PRO A 116 2.87 -18.91 1.53
C PRO A 116 2.76 -20.42 1.60
N SER A 117 3.83 -21.12 1.27
CA SER A 117 4.02 -22.53 1.55
C SER A 117 5.38 -22.74 2.19
N ARG A 118 5.69 -23.96 2.60
CA ARG A 118 7.01 -24.28 3.16
C ARG A 118 8.13 -24.23 2.11
N THR A 119 7.79 -24.27 0.83
CA THR A 119 8.73 -24.31 -0.29
C THR A 119 8.78 -23.00 -1.09
N GLY A 120 7.87 -22.05 -0.84
CA GLY A 120 7.84 -20.79 -1.58
C GLY A 120 6.54 -20.02 -1.41
N TRP A 121 6.39 -18.96 -2.16
CA TRP A 121 5.22 -18.09 -2.13
C TRP A 121 4.64 -17.93 -3.54
N LYS A 122 3.31 -17.86 -3.61
CA LYS A 122 2.59 -17.50 -4.83
C LYS A 122 1.89 -16.16 -4.67
N LEU A 123 1.98 -15.33 -5.71
CA LEU A 123 1.10 -14.19 -5.89
C LEU A 123 -0.13 -14.67 -6.67
N LEU A 124 -1.31 -14.42 -6.10
CA LEU A 124 -2.61 -14.73 -6.70
C LEU A 124 -3.19 -13.42 -7.23
N VAL A 125 -3.47 -13.38 -8.53
CA VAL A 125 -4.14 -12.26 -9.18
C VAL A 125 -5.55 -12.69 -9.50
N GLN A 126 -6.53 -12.09 -8.82
CA GLN A 126 -7.92 -12.48 -8.91
C GLN A 126 -8.77 -11.42 -9.59
N LYS A 127 -9.79 -11.87 -10.32
CA LYS A 127 -10.83 -10.99 -10.86
C LYS A 127 -11.51 -10.22 -9.72
N GLU A 128 -11.65 -8.91 -9.90
CA GLU A 128 -12.48 -8.11 -9.02
C GLU A 128 -13.95 -8.31 -9.41
N MET A 129 -14.83 -8.62 -8.44
CA MET A 129 -16.23 -9.01 -8.66
C MET A 129 -17.22 -7.99 -8.12
N GLY A 130 -16.83 -6.73 -7.91
CA GLY A 130 -17.69 -5.68 -7.38
C GLY A 130 -18.06 -5.86 -5.90
N ALA A 131 -17.38 -6.77 -5.19
CA ALA A 131 -17.54 -6.92 -3.75
C ALA A 131 -16.98 -5.70 -3.01
N SER A 132 -17.48 -5.45 -1.79
CA SER A 132 -16.83 -4.43 -0.97
C SER A 132 -15.36 -4.81 -0.72
N PRO A 133 -14.43 -3.83 -0.60
CA PRO A 133 -13.01 -4.12 -0.34
C PRO A 133 -12.78 -5.05 0.87
N MET A 134 -13.64 -4.96 1.88
CA MET A 134 -13.58 -5.86 3.04
C MET A 134 -14.01 -7.28 2.69
N ALA A 135 -15.08 -7.47 1.95
CA ALA A 135 -15.54 -8.79 1.51
C ALA A 135 -14.50 -9.45 0.60
N ALA A 136 -13.95 -8.71 -0.37
CA ALA A 136 -12.88 -9.19 -1.24
C ALA A 136 -11.61 -9.57 -0.46
N ALA A 137 -11.29 -8.87 0.63
CA ALA A 137 -10.15 -9.18 1.49
C ALA A 137 -10.32 -10.48 2.29
N MET A 138 -11.55 -10.87 2.60
CA MET A 138 -11.85 -12.00 3.48
C MET A 138 -12.20 -13.29 2.73
N SER A 139 -12.34 -13.21 1.41
CA SER A 139 -12.69 -14.36 0.56
C SER A 139 -11.54 -14.72 -0.37
N TYR A 140 -11.42 -16.01 -0.66
CA TYR A 140 -10.57 -16.53 -1.72
C TYR A 140 -11.37 -17.59 -2.49
N ASP A 141 -11.53 -17.35 -3.78
CA ASP A 141 -12.12 -18.32 -4.70
C ASP A 141 -11.13 -18.64 -5.81
N PRO A 142 -10.60 -19.89 -5.86
CA PRO A 142 -9.68 -20.30 -6.92
C PRO A 142 -10.21 -20.13 -8.34
N ALA A 143 -11.53 -20.12 -8.54
CA ALA A 143 -12.16 -19.93 -9.84
C ALA A 143 -12.00 -18.49 -10.37
N LEU A 144 -11.68 -17.54 -9.50
CA LEU A 144 -11.44 -16.15 -9.87
C LEU A 144 -9.96 -15.85 -10.17
N ASP A 145 -9.05 -16.82 -9.97
CA ASP A 145 -7.64 -16.63 -10.28
C ASP A 145 -7.44 -16.52 -11.78
N ILE A 146 -6.91 -15.39 -12.22
CA ILE A 146 -6.43 -15.21 -13.60
C ILE A 146 -4.95 -15.56 -13.73
N ALA A 147 -4.21 -15.47 -12.61
CA ALA A 147 -2.81 -15.87 -12.53
C ALA A 147 -2.42 -16.34 -11.14
N ARG A 148 -1.54 -17.35 -11.09
CA ARG A 148 -0.84 -17.84 -9.89
C ARG A 148 0.65 -17.83 -10.20
N ILE A 149 1.36 -16.89 -9.62
CA ILE A 149 2.73 -16.54 -9.98
C ILE A 149 3.66 -16.95 -8.84
N ASP A 150 4.65 -17.80 -9.15
CA ASP A 150 5.69 -18.12 -8.19
C ASP A 150 6.59 -16.90 -7.96
N MET A 151 6.78 -16.54 -6.69
CA MET A 151 7.58 -15.38 -6.31
C MET A 151 9.00 -15.80 -5.90
N ARG A 152 9.98 -15.06 -6.34
CA ARG A 152 11.34 -15.17 -5.82
C ARG A 152 11.36 -14.66 -4.38
N GLN A 153 11.89 -15.48 -3.48
CA GLN A 153 12.02 -15.13 -2.07
C GLN A 153 13.47 -14.74 -1.75
N SER A 154 13.61 -13.70 -0.96
CA SER A 154 14.89 -13.25 -0.42
C SER A 154 14.73 -12.76 1.02
N LYS A 155 15.86 -12.50 1.67
CA LYS A 155 15.86 -11.82 2.98
C LYS A 155 16.20 -10.35 2.74
N PRO A 156 15.42 -9.40 3.29
CA PRO A 156 15.81 -8.00 3.28
C PRO A 156 17.06 -7.80 4.17
N SER A 157 17.84 -6.74 3.92
CA SER A 157 19.04 -6.39 4.71
C SER A 157 18.73 -6.16 6.20
N ALA A 158 17.53 -5.70 6.49
CA ALA A 158 16.98 -5.59 7.83
C ALA A 158 15.48 -5.92 7.79
N PRO A 159 14.89 -6.50 8.85
CA PRO A 159 13.46 -6.76 8.92
C PRO A 159 12.64 -5.47 8.77
N LEU A 160 11.59 -5.50 7.96
CA LEU A 160 10.69 -4.37 7.77
C LEU A 160 9.52 -4.45 8.77
N GLU A 161 9.36 -3.41 9.56
CA GLU A 161 8.25 -3.30 10.52
C GLU A 161 6.88 -3.26 9.82
N SER A 162 6.82 -2.63 8.65
CA SER A 162 5.56 -2.42 7.90
C SER A 162 5.59 -3.13 6.57
N LEU A 163 4.48 -3.77 6.19
CA LEU A 163 4.31 -4.26 4.82
C LEU A 163 4.54 -3.14 3.82
N THR A 164 5.39 -3.39 2.85
CA THR A 164 5.70 -2.40 1.80
C THR A 164 5.71 -3.07 0.44
N PHE A 165 5.03 -2.45 -0.54
CA PHE A 165 5.11 -2.78 -1.96
C PHE A 165 5.96 -1.77 -2.70
N TRP A 166 6.63 -2.23 -3.76
CA TRP A 166 7.33 -1.41 -4.74
C TRP A 166 7.01 -1.90 -6.15
N LEU A 167 6.78 -0.96 -7.04
CA LEU A 167 6.84 -1.14 -8.48
C LEU A 167 8.10 -0.43 -8.97
N ILE A 168 9.13 -1.20 -9.30
CA ILE A 168 10.48 -0.68 -9.60
C ILE A 168 10.69 -0.77 -11.09
N PRO A 169 10.68 0.35 -11.84
CA PRO A 169 10.90 0.32 -13.29
C PRO A 169 12.35 -0.01 -13.62
N SER A 170 12.55 -0.81 -14.66
CA SER A 170 13.85 -1.09 -15.23
C SER A 170 14.35 0.10 -16.05
N ARG A 171 15.66 0.34 -16.04
CA ARG A 171 16.31 1.33 -16.92
C ARG A 171 16.69 0.79 -18.30
N GLN A 172 16.44 -0.51 -18.56
CA GLN A 172 16.78 -1.10 -19.84
C GLN A 172 15.84 -0.60 -20.94
N PRO A 173 16.35 -0.33 -22.14
CA PRO A 173 15.52 0.11 -23.27
C PRO A 173 14.51 -0.97 -23.69
N GLY A 174 13.52 -0.55 -24.47
CA GLY A 174 12.42 -1.40 -24.95
C GLY A 174 11.10 -1.11 -24.26
N SER A 175 10.17 -2.05 -24.31
CA SER A 175 8.87 -1.93 -23.62
C SER A 175 9.06 -1.72 -22.13
N PRO A 176 8.24 -0.88 -21.50
CA PRO A 176 8.30 -0.66 -20.06
C PRO A 176 8.22 -1.99 -19.29
N LYS A 177 9.15 -2.20 -18.40
CA LYS A 177 9.26 -3.41 -17.56
C LYS A 177 9.92 -3.09 -16.24
N GLY A 178 9.83 -3.99 -15.28
CA GLY A 178 10.42 -3.80 -13.99
C GLY A 178 10.18 -4.96 -13.03
N GLU A 179 10.33 -4.68 -11.75
CA GLU A 179 10.14 -5.63 -10.67
C GLU A 179 8.97 -5.17 -9.80
N LEU A 180 8.04 -6.08 -9.50
CA LEU A 180 7.09 -5.98 -8.41
C LEU A 180 7.73 -6.64 -7.20
N ARG A 181 7.92 -5.89 -6.14
CA ARG A 181 8.49 -6.36 -4.87
C ARG A 181 7.54 -6.07 -3.73
N MET A 182 7.48 -6.97 -2.78
CA MET A 182 6.88 -6.72 -1.47
C MET A 182 7.80 -7.24 -0.36
N ALA A 183 7.77 -6.59 0.79
CA ALA A 183 8.50 -7.09 1.94
C ALA A 183 7.76 -6.76 3.25
N TRP A 184 7.85 -7.69 4.20
CA TRP A 184 7.34 -7.53 5.56
C TRP A 184 8.08 -8.46 6.51
N GLY A 185 8.51 -7.95 7.65
CA GLY A 185 9.39 -8.67 8.55
C GLY A 185 10.69 -9.08 7.86
N ALA A 186 11.05 -10.34 8.01
CA ALA A 186 12.24 -10.93 7.41
C ALA A 186 11.98 -11.56 6.03
N VAL A 187 10.81 -11.35 5.43
CA VAL A 187 10.42 -11.90 4.12
C VAL A 187 10.42 -10.79 3.09
N ALA A 188 11.12 -10.98 1.98
CA ALA A 188 11.02 -10.17 0.77
C ALA A 188 10.70 -11.08 -0.41
N LEU A 189 9.71 -10.68 -1.20
CA LEU A 189 9.21 -11.41 -2.35
C LEU A 189 9.25 -10.52 -3.59
N SER A 190 9.58 -11.10 -4.74
CA SER A 190 9.58 -10.35 -5.98
C SER A 190 9.18 -11.19 -7.19
N THR A 191 8.66 -10.50 -8.21
CA THR A 191 8.43 -11.03 -9.55
C THR A 191 8.60 -9.91 -10.56
N ASP A 192 8.81 -10.26 -11.84
CA ASP A 192 8.99 -9.27 -12.89
C ASP A 192 7.64 -8.88 -13.50
N TRP A 193 7.54 -7.65 -13.97
CA TRP A 193 6.43 -7.18 -14.77
C TRP A 193 6.93 -6.53 -16.06
N SER A 194 6.12 -6.58 -17.13
CA SER A 194 6.34 -5.83 -18.36
C SER A 194 5.01 -5.43 -19.00
N VAL A 195 5.01 -4.32 -19.72
CA VAL A 195 3.91 -3.95 -20.63
C VAL A 195 3.97 -4.88 -21.84
N LYS A 196 2.82 -5.37 -22.24
CA LYS A 196 2.66 -6.29 -23.37
C LYS A 196 2.68 -5.57 -24.72
#